data_cace73010c5bd34f7f2cf042f1ddd424
#
_entry.id   cace73010c5bd34f7f2cf042f1ddd424
#
_cell.length_a   1.000
_cell.length_b   1.000
_cell.length_c   1.000
_cell.angle_alpha   90.00
_cell.angle_beta   90.00
_cell.angle_gamma   90.00
#
_symmetry.space_group_name_H-M   'P 1'
#
loop_
_entity.id
_entity.type
_entity.pdbx_description
1 polymer ?
#
loop_
_entity_poly.entity_id
_entity_poly.type
_entity_poly.pdbx_seq_one_letter_code
_entity_poly.pdbx_strand_id
1 'polypeptide(L)' 'FVHLANKLAEDGKHGEVSAAILFAAGRYNAFNFVTHGGTEDTREQALEFYVSEYRKAISSNLDGVVGPVVKPQD' A
#
# COMPACT_ATOMS: atom_id res chain seq x y z
N PHE A 1 -1.65 -9.80 -7.77
CA PHE A 1 -0.89 -9.28 -6.67
C PHE A 1 -1.40 -9.76 -5.33
N VAL A 2 -2.67 -9.54 -5.09
CA VAL A 2 -3.29 -10.05 -3.87
C VAL A 2 -3.26 -11.58 -3.87
N HIS A 3 -3.49 -12.19 -5.01
CA HIS A 3 -3.46 -13.63 -5.11
C HIS A 3 -2.07 -14.19 -4.78
N LEU A 4 -1.04 -13.55 -5.29
CA LEU A 4 0.32 -13.97 -5.00
C LEU A 4 0.62 -13.81 -3.52
N ALA A 5 0.19 -12.71 -2.93
CA ALA A 5 0.43 -12.47 -1.51
C ALA A 5 -0.25 -13.54 -0.66
N ASN A 6 -1.48 -13.91 -1.00
CA ASN A 6 -2.18 -14.94 -0.26
C ASN A 6 -1.46 -16.28 -0.37
N LYS A 7 -0.94 -16.57 -1.55
CA LYS A 7 -0.22 -17.80 -1.73
C LYS A 7 1.05 -17.83 -0.90
N LEU A 8 1.77 -16.72 -0.86
CA LEU A 8 3.00 -16.65 -0.09
C LEU A 8 2.74 -16.71 1.41
N ALA A 9 1.54 -16.38 1.83
CA ALA A 9 1.19 -16.36 3.23
C ALA A 9 0.53 -17.65 3.71
N GLU A 10 0.47 -18.68 2.86
CA GLU A 10 -0.21 -19.91 3.22
C GLU A 10 0.38 -20.61 4.44
N ASP A 11 1.65 -20.36 4.72
CA ASP A 11 2.29 -21.02 5.85
C ASP A 11 2.20 -20.18 7.12
N GLY A 12 1.32 -19.23 7.17
CA GLY A 12 1.11 -18.45 8.38
C GLY A 12 1.95 -17.20 8.51
N LYS A 13 2.65 -16.80 7.48
CA LYS A 13 3.51 -15.64 7.54
C LYS A 13 2.82 -14.38 7.03
N HIS A 14 1.58 -14.19 7.43
CA HIS A 14 0.77 -13.09 6.94
C HIS A 14 1.38 -11.73 7.27
N GLY A 15 1.89 -11.56 8.47
CA GLY A 15 2.48 -10.29 8.87
C GLY A 15 3.73 -9.95 8.07
N GLU A 16 4.54 -10.97 7.78
CA GLU A 16 5.75 -10.76 7.00
C GLU A 16 5.42 -10.39 5.57
N VAL A 17 4.41 -11.04 4.99
CA VAL A 17 4.01 -10.74 3.63
C VAL A 17 3.42 -9.34 3.55
N SER A 18 2.60 -8.98 4.54
CA SER A 18 2.00 -7.65 4.59
C SER A 18 3.08 -6.57 4.64
N ALA A 19 4.08 -6.76 5.50
CA ALA A 19 5.17 -5.81 5.62
C ALA A 19 6.00 -5.74 4.34
N ALA A 20 6.21 -6.88 3.69
CA ALA A 20 6.97 -6.92 2.46
C ALA A 20 6.27 -6.16 1.34
N ILE A 21 4.94 -6.27 1.27
CA ILE A 21 4.18 -5.54 0.26
C ILE A 21 4.32 -4.03 0.50
N LEU A 22 4.22 -3.61 1.74
CA LEU A 22 4.33 -2.20 2.07
C LEU A 22 5.73 -1.68 1.72
N PHE A 23 6.76 -2.45 2.05
CA PHE A 23 8.12 -2.06 1.74
C PHE A 23 8.33 -1.97 0.23
N ALA A 24 7.82 -2.96 -0.51
CA ALA A 24 7.97 -2.98 -1.97
C ALA A 24 7.25 -1.80 -2.61
N ALA A 25 6.08 -1.45 -2.07
CA ALA A 25 5.35 -0.31 -2.59
C ALA A 25 6.15 0.97 -2.38
N GLY A 26 6.78 1.11 -1.23
CA GLY A 26 7.61 2.29 -0.97
C GLY A 26 8.77 2.39 -1.93
N ARG A 27 9.44 1.27 -2.19
CA ARG A 27 10.56 1.28 -3.12
C ARG A 27 10.11 1.61 -4.53
N TYR A 28 9.02 1.01 -4.97
CA TYR A 28 8.55 1.27 -6.33
C TYR A 28 8.13 2.73 -6.48
N ASN A 29 7.40 3.24 -5.50
CA ASN A 29 6.92 4.62 -5.56
C ASN A 29 8.07 5.60 -5.52
N ALA A 30 9.11 5.33 -4.73
CA ALA A 30 10.28 6.20 -4.67
C ALA A 30 11.03 6.19 -6.00
N PHE A 31 11.18 5.00 -6.58
CA PHE A 31 11.84 4.88 -7.87
C PHE A 31 11.08 5.66 -8.94
N ASN A 32 9.77 5.49 -8.94
CA ASN A 32 8.91 6.17 -9.91
C ASN A 32 9.00 7.68 -9.75
N PHE A 33 9.06 8.15 -8.51
CA PHE A 33 9.18 9.57 -8.22
C PHE A 33 10.47 10.14 -8.82
N VAL A 34 11.56 9.45 -8.61
CA VAL A 34 12.85 9.91 -9.09
C VAL A 34 12.93 9.87 -10.61
N THR A 35 12.44 8.78 -11.20
CA THR A 35 12.56 8.63 -12.66
C THR A 35 11.65 9.57 -13.43
N HIS A 36 10.65 10.15 -12.75
CA HIS A 36 9.77 11.10 -13.43
C HIS A 36 10.00 12.53 -12.98
N GLY A 37 11.23 12.83 -12.60
CA GLY A 37 11.59 14.20 -12.33
C GLY A 37 11.48 14.68 -10.90
N GLY A 38 11.25 13.78 -9.99
CA GLY A 38 11.18 14.17 -8.59
C GLY A 38 12.51 14.64 -8.06
N THR A 39 12.47 15.65 -7.21
CA THR A 39 13.69 16.21 -6.64
C THR A 39 13.52 16.40 -5.15
N GLU A 40 14.59 16.81 -4.51
CA GLU A 40 14.57 17.09 -3.08
C GLU A 40 13.52 18.16 -2.76
N ASP A 41 13.35 19.11 -3.65
CA ASP A 41 12.40 20.20 -3.43
C ASP A 41 10.96 19.73 -3.44
N THR A 42 10.65 18.66 -4.17
CA THR A 42 9.29 18.16 -4.27
C THR A 42 9.07 16.91 -3.42
N ARG A 43 10.09 16.51 -2.69
CA ARG A 43 10.06 15.28 -1.91
C ARG A 43 8.92 15.27 -0.88
N GLU A 44 8.77 16.34 -0.15
CA GLU A 44 7.77 16.37 0.91
C GLU A 44 6.35 16.34 0.36
N GLN A 45 6.13 17.01 -0.76
CA GLN A 45 4.83 16.99 -1.40
C GLN A 45 4.49 15.59 -1.87
N ALA A 46 5.47 14.88 -2.43
CA ALA A 46 5.25 13.53 -2.89
C ALA A 46 4.95 12.60 -1.71
N LEU A 47 5.66 12.78 -0.62
CA LEU A 47 5.45 11.96 0.56
C LEU A 47 4.03 12.14 1.08
N GLU A 48 3.57 13.38 1.18
CA GLU A 48 2.21 13.64 1.65
C GLU A 48 1.17 13.05 0.70
N PHE A 49 1.44 13.11 -0.59
CA PHE A 49 0.52 12.55 -1.56
C PHE A 49 0.39 11.04 -1.39
N TYR A 50 1.51 10.34 -1.31
CA TYR A 50 1.47 8.88 -1.19
C TYR A 50 0.88 8.43 0.14
N VAL A 51 1.19 9.14 1.21
CA VAL A 51 0.61 8.79 2.51
C VAL A 51 -0.90 8.98 2.48
N SER A 52 -1.36 10.07 1.88
CA SER A 52 -2.79 10.33 1.78
C SER A 52 -3.48 9.27 0.92
N GLU A 53 -2.88 8.90 -0.20
CA GLU A 53 -3.47 7.91 -1.09
C GLU A 53 -3.51 6.54 -0.43
N TYR A 54 -2.44 6.18 0.29
CA TYR A 54 -2.43 4.91 0.98
C TYR A 54 -3.48 4.90 2.10
N ARG A 55 -3.61 6.01 2.81
CA ARG A 55 -4.60 6.12 3.87
C ARG A 55 -6.00 5.86 3.33
N LYS A 56 -6.31 6.45 2.17
CA LYS A 56 -7.61 6.24 1.56
C LYS A 56 -7.82 4.78 1.19
N ALA A 57 -6.80 4.18 0.61
CA ALA A 57 -6.91 2.81 0.14
C ALA A 57 -7.11 1.86 1.30
N ILE A 58 -6.30 1.98 2.35
CA ILE A 58 -6.42 1.06 3.46
C ILE A 58 -7.69 1.32 4.26
N SER A 59 -8.07 2.58 4.39
CA SER A 59 -9.27 2.93 5.12
C SER A 59 -10.52 2.34 4.46
N SER A 60 -10.57 2.44 3.15
CA SER A 60 -11.69 1.89 2.39
C SER A 60 -11.77 0.37 2.57
N ASN A 61 -10.61 -0.29 2.54
CA ASN A 61 -10.60 -1.73 2.70
C ASN A 61 -10.93 -2.16 4.12
N LEU A 62 -10.47 -1.39 5.11
CA LEU A 62 -10.82 -1.70 6.49
C LEU A 62 -12.31 -1.52 6.72
N ASP A 63 -12.92 -0.52 6.11
CA ASP A 63 -14.34 -0.30 6.24
C ASP A 63 -15.11 -1.51 5.71
N GLY A 64 -14.62 -2.10 4.64
CA GLY A 64 -15.27 -3.26 4.06
C GLY A 64 -15.10 -4.53 4.85
N VAL A 65 -14.04 -4.58 5.69
CA VAL A 65 -13.74 -5.80 6.43
C VAL A 65 -14.15 -5.72 7.90
N VAL A 66 -13.92 -4.59 8.54
CA VAL A 66 -14.20 -4.46 9.96
C VAL A 66 -15.24 -3.43 10.28
N GLY A 67 -15.69 -2.67 9.32
CA GLY A 67 -16.70 -1.65 9.53
C GLY A 67 -18.07 -2.24 9.69
N PRO A 68 -19.02 -1.46 10.14
CA PRO A 68 -20.35 -1.95 10.36
C PRO A 68 -21.08 -2.31 9.09
N VAL A 69 -20.72 -1.71 8.01
CA VAL A 69 -21.36 -1.98 6.79
C VAL A 69 -20.53 -2.79 5.94
N VAL A 70 -20.48 -3.98 6.10
CA VAL A 70 -19.62 -4.73 5.48
C VAL A 70 -19.89 -5.23 4.17
N LYS A 71 -19.64 -4.59 3.22
CA LYS A 71 -19.80 -5.05 1.92
C LYS A 71 -18.52 -5.01 1.26
N PRO A 72 -17.83 -6.10 1.13
CA PRO A 72 -16.50 -6.09 0.54
C PRO A 72 -16.57 -5.56 -0.85
N GLN A 73 -15.58 -4.85 -1.19
CA GLN A 73 -15.48 -4.34 -2.52
C GLN A 73 -14.87 -5.40 -3.36
N ASP A 74 -15.31 -5.58 -4.50
CA ASP A 74 -14.71 -6.59 -5.33
C ASP A 74 -13.72 -6.10 -6.28
#